data_e6f1160d15970b3c183b938c2d161733
#
_entry.id   e6f1160d15970b3c183b938c2d161733
#
_cell.length_a   1.000
_cell.length_b   1.000
_cell.length_c   1.000
_cell.angle_alpha   90.00
_cell.angle_beta   90.00
_cell.angle_gamma   90.00
#
_symmetry.space_group_name_H-M   'P 1'
#
loop_
_entity.id
_entity.type
_entity.pdbx_description
1 polymer ?
#
loop_
_entity_poly.entity_id
_entity_poly.type
_entity_poly.pdbx_seq_one_letter_code
_entity_poly.pdbx_strand_id
1 'polypeptide(L)'
;MDQYFYSTQIYDDFLILPEDEAHHALKVLRKKTGDEIIVVDGNGGLYEALFENENARNCNLKIINSKKNIGRPNHNIHIGISPPKSHDRLEWFIEKSVEIGIQEISFILTENSERKNIKLNRILKRAISSMKQSLKTYLPKINDMVSAKDFIVNCSNNEKFIAYLSEDENQHLLKSASAQNDYCILMDQRETFLHLKLRDLKNLVFYLFH
;
A
#
# COMPACT_ATOMS: atom_id res chain seq x y z
N MET A 1 -19.00 -6.55 14.73
CA MET A 1 -18.17 -6.23 13.55
C MET A 1 -16.73 -6.42 13.96
N ASP A 2 -16.04 -7.33 13.32
CA ASP A 2 -14.63 -7.62 13.65
C ASP A 2 -13.79 -6.42 13.25
N GLN A 3 -13.13 -5.81 14.23
CA GLN A 3 -12.23 -4.68 14.02
C GLN A 3 -10.80 -5.19 14.11
N TYR A 4 -9.98 -4.90 13.08
CA TYR A 4 -8.57 -5.25 13.08
C TYR A 4 -7.74 -4.18 13.78
N PHE A 5 -6.73 -4.65 14.51
CA PHE A 5 -5.63 -3.86 15.06
C PHE A 5 -4.35 -4.17 14.30
N TYR A 6 -3.36 -3.32 14.42
CA TYR A 6 -2.10 -3.50 13.71
C TYR A 6 -0.91 -3.50 14.67
N SER A 7 -0.02 -4.48 14.52
CA SER A 7 1.28 -4.50 15.19
C SER A 7 2.32 -5.22 14.35
N THR A 8 3.56 -4.72 14.40
CA THR A 8 4.75 -5.39 13.86
C THR A 8 5.57 -6.07 14.95
N GLN A 9 5.22 -5.89 16.23
CA GLN A 9 5.90 -6.49 17.37
C GLN A 9 5.22 -7.81 17.73
N ILE A 10 5.46 -8.82 16.90
CA ILE A 10 4.89 -10.16 17.02
C ILE A 10 6.03 -11.12 17.46
N TYR A 11 5.79 -11.89 18.50
CA TYR A 11 6.65 -12.92 19.05
C TYR A 11 5.93 -14.26 19.02
N ASP A 12 6.56 -15.32 19.49
CA ASP A 12 6.00 -16.68 19.38
C ASP A 12 4.66 -16.80 20.13
N ASP A 13 4.62 -16.36 21.40
CA ASP A 13 3.46 -16.53 22.28
C ASP A 13 2.69 -15.23 22.58
N PHE A 14 3.28 -14.09 22.25
CA PHE A 14 2.68 -12.79 22.56
C PHE A 14 2.96 -11.75 21.49
N LEU A 15 2.22 -10.67 21.55
CA LEU A 15 2.45 -9.47 20.74
C LEU A 15 2.31 -8.20 21.60
N ILE A 16 2.89 -7.12 21.12
CA ILE A 16 2.80 -5.82 21.78
C ILE A 16 2.05 -4.86 20.83
N LEU A 17 0.97 -4.26 21.32
CA LEU A 17 0.29 -3.21 20.56
C LEU A 17 1.05 -1.90 20.63
N PRO A 18 1.24 -1.18 19.51
CA PRO A 18 1.69 0.20 19.51
C PRO A 18 0.80 1.08 20.40
N GLU A 19 1.37 2.14 20.98
CA GLU A 19 0.66 2.98 21.97
C GLU A 19 -0.64 3.59 21.43
N ASP A 20 -0.68 4.00 20.16
CA ASP A 20 -1.88 4.54 19.51
C ASP A 20 -2.97 3.47 19.31
N GLU A 21 -2.61 2.24 18.94
CA GLU A 21 -3.52 1.11 18.86
C GLU A 21 -4.03 0.68 20.23
N ALA A 22 -3.14 0.60 21.21
CA ALA A 22 -3.50 0.28 22.60
C ALA A 22 -4.42 1.34 23.21
N HIS A 23 -4.13 2.63 22.98
CA HIS A 23 -4.99 3.72 23.42
C HIS A 23 -6.39 3.61 22.80
N HIS A 24 -6.46 3.31 21.50
CA HIS A 24 -7.74 3.10 20.82
C HIS A 24 -8.51 1.93 21.43
N ALA A 25 -7.87 0.79 21.65
CA ALA A 25 -8.50 -0.39 22.24
C ALA A 25 -9.01 -0.13 23.67
N LEU A 26 -8.14 0.40 24.53
CA LEU A 26 -8.43 0.54 25.96
C LEU A 26 -9.31 1.75 26.27
N LYS A 27 -9.13 2.90 25.60
CA LYS A 27 -9.86 4.14 25.94
C LYS A 27 -11.10 4.35 25.09
N VAL A 28 -11.06 4.02 23.79
CA VAL A 28 -12.20 4.24 22.90
C VAL A 28 -13.14 3.02 22.95
N LEU A 29 -12.59 1.82 22.76
CA LEU A 29 -13.39 0.59 22.75
C LEU A 29 -13.58 -0.02 24.15
N ARG A 30 -12.87 0.51 25.16
CA ARG A 30 -12.98 0.09 26.57
C ARG A 30 -12.68 -1.39 26.80
N LYS A 31 -11.76 -1.93 26.01
CA LYS A 31 -11.27 -3.30 26.18
C LYS A 31 -10.54 -3.45 27.51
N LYS A 32 -10.62 -4.65 28.11
CA LYS A 32 -10.04 -4.99 29.40
C LYS A 32 -9.17 -6.25 29.30
N THR A 33 -8.40 -6.50 30.34
CA THR A 33 -7.67 -7.76 30.51
C THR A 33 -8.62 -8.95 30.32
N GLY A 34 -8.24 -9.90 29.47
CA GLY A 34 -9.03 -11.06 29.08
C GLY A 34 -9.93 -10.87 27.87
N ASP A 35 -10.11 -9.63 27.39
CA ASP A 35 -10.84 -9.39 26.13
C ASP A 35 -10.00 -9.82 24.91
N GLU A 36 -10.71 -10.35 23.92
CA GLU A 36 -10.11 -10.79 22.66
C GLU A 36 -10.15 -9.70 21.60
N ILE A 37 -9.08 -9.65 20.79
CA ILE A 37 -9.01 -8.83 19.58
C ILE A 37 -8.28 -9.57 18.45
N ILE A 38 -8.49 -9.10 17.23
CA ILE A 38 -7.78 -9.56 16.04
C ILE A 38 -6.70 -8.54 15.68
N VAL A 39 -5.46 -9.02 15.57
CA VAL A 39 -4.28 -8.21 15.20
C VAL A 39 -3.72 -8.72 13.88
N VAL A 40 -3.32 -7.81 13.00
CA VAL A 40 -2.65 -8.12 11.72
C VAL A 40 -1.26 -7.46 11.67
N ASP A 41 -0.32 -8.09 10.95
CA ASP A 41 1.08 -7.63 10.89
C ASP A 41 1.43 -6.88 9.58
N GLY A 42 0.48 -6.81 8.64
CA GLY A 42 0.71 -6.22 7.33
C GLY A 42 1.47 -7.12 6.34
N ASN A 43 1.82 -8.34 6.74
CA ASN A 43 2.54 -9.32 5.92
C ASN A 43 1.76 -10.64 5.74
N GLY A 44 0.43 -10.59 5.94
CA GLY A 44 -0.45 -11.75 5.80
C GLY A 44 -0.64 -12.55 7.08
N GLY A 45 -0.09 -12.11 8.20
CA GLY A 45 -0.36 -12.67 9.52
C GLY A 45 -1.66 -12.13 10.10
N LEU A 46 -2.46 -13.02 10.70
CA LEU A 46 -3.65 -12.71 11.46
C LEU A 46 -3.57 -13.44 12.78
N TYR A 47 -3.70 -12.72 13.88
CA TYR A 47 -3.51 -13.18 15.25
C TYR A 47 -4.75 -12.88 16.08
N GLU A 48 -5.32 -13.91 16.69
CA GLU A 48 -6.34 -13.79 17.73
C GLU A 48 -5.60 -13.71 19.06
N ALA A 49 -5.79 -12.64 19.82
CA ALA A 49 -5.00 -12.38 21.01
C ALA A 49 -5.82 -11.79 22.15
N LEU A 50 -5.45 -12.13 23.39
CA LEU A 50 -6.09 -11.68 24.63
C LEU A 50 -5.23 -10.62 25.32
N PHE A 51 -5.87 -9.57 25.83
CA PHE A 51 -5.20 -8.58 26.66
C PHE A 51 -4.69 -9.18 27.97
N GLU A 52 -3.38 -9.08 28.22
CA GLU A 52 -2.76 -9.46 29.50
C GLU A 52 -2.71 -8.29 30.48
N ASN A 53 -2.72 -7.06 30.00
CA ASN A 53 -2.73 -5.85 30.81
C ASN A 53 -3.46 -4.69 30.14
N GLU A 54 -3.74 -3.64 30.91
CA GLU A 54 -4.41 -2.41 30.45
C GLU A 54 -3.46 -1.19 30.38
N ASN A 55 -2.16 -1.43 30.17
CA ASN A 55 -1.18 -0.36 30.07
C ASN A 55 -0.92 0.03 28.61
N ALA A 56 -1.44 1.18 28.17
CA ALA A 56 -1.30 1.63 26.79
C ALA A 56 0.17 1.79 26.31
N ARG A 57 1.12 2.09 27.19
CA ARG A 57 2.53 2.24 26.83
C ARG A 57 3.27 0.90 26.69
N ASN A 58 2.74 -0.15 27.30
CA ASN A 58 3.30 -1.51 27.24
C ASN A 58 2.14 -2.52 27.24
N CYS A 59 1.38 -2.52 26.15
CA CYS A 59 0.17 -3.32 26.02
C CYS A 59 0.51 -4.68 25.44
N ASN A 60 0.65 -5.67 26.34
CA ASN A 60 0.95 -7.04 25.98
C ASN A 60 -0.33 -7.84 25.77
N LEU A 61 -0.34 -8.63 24.71
CA LEU A 61 -1.42 -9.55 24.41
C LEU A 61 -0.84 -10.96 24.22
N LYS A 62 -1.50 -11.95 24.80
CA LYS A 62 -1.19 -13.36 24.59
C LYS A 62 -1.83 -13.84 23.29
N ILE A 63 -1.07 -14.43 22.40
CA ILE A 63 -1.57 -15.03 21.16
C ILE A 63 -2.24 -16.36 21.50
N ILE A 64 -3.51 -16.51 21.12
CA ILE A 64 -4.28 -17.76 21.31
C ILE A 64 -4.45 -18.54 20.01
N ASN A 65 -4.39 -17.85 18.86
CA ASN A 65 -4.43 -18.48 17.55
C ASN A 65 -3.71 -17.59 16.53
N SER A 66 -3.10 -18.21 15.52
CA SER A 66 -2.44 -17.47 14.45
C SER A 66 -2.64 -18.16 13.09
N LYS A 67 -2.83 -17.33 12.06
CA LYS A 67 -2.91 -17.78 10.67
C LYS A 67 -1.93 -16.95 9.84
N LYS A 68 -1.29 -17.58 8.85
CA LYS A 68 -0.32 -16.91 7.96
C LYS A 68 -0.80 -16.93 6.51
N ASN A 69 -0.30 -16.00 5.71
CA ASN A 69 -0.63 -15.87 4.29
C ASN A 69 -2.13 -15.69 3.99
N ILE A 70 -2.87 -15.08 4.92
CA ILE A 70 -4.30 -14.82 4.75
C ILE A 70 -4.50 -13.72 3.72
N GLY A 71 -5.33 -14.00 2.71
CA GLY A 71 -5.68 -13.00 1.68
C GLY A 71 -4.49 -12.58 0.80
N ARG A 72 -3.47 -13.45 0.63
CA ARG A 72 -2.34 -13.15 -0.24
C ARG A 72 -2.83 -12.87 -1.66
N PRO A 73 -2.50 -11.70 -2.24
CA PRO A 73 -2.84 -11.41 -3.62
C PRO A 73 -2.16 -12.41 -4.57
N ASN A 74 -2.86 -12.79 -5.64
CA ASN A 74 -2.34 -13.68 -6.68
C ASN A 74 -1.64 -12.91 -7.83
N HIS A 75 -1.43 -11.62 -7.65
CA HIS A 75 -0.77 -10.72 -8.60
C HIS A 75 0.29 -9.89 -7.87
N ASN A 76 1.24 -9.35 -8.63
CA ASN A 76 2.25 -8.42 -8.15
C ASN A 76 2.13 -7.13 -8.98
N ILE A 77 1.55 -6.10 -8.38
CA ILE A 77 1.34 -4.80 -9.04
C ILE A 77 2.16 -3.75 -8.31
N HIS A 78 3.09 -3.14 -9.05
CA HIS A 78 3.86 -1.99 -8.61
C HIS A 78 3.36 -0.74 -9.32
N ILE A 79 2.87 0.24 -8.59
CA ILE A 79 2.42 1.51 -9.15
C ILE A 79 3.46 2.60 -8.87
N GLY A 80 3.96 3.22 -9.93
CA GLY A 80 4.71 4.46 -9.88
C GLY A 80 3.77 5.64 -10.15
N ILE A 81 3.56 6.52 -9.18
CA ILE A 81 2.64 7.65 -9.32
C ILE A 81 3.33 8.99 -9.04
N SER A 82 3.15 9.95 -9.94
CA SER A 82 3.47 11.35 -9.64
C SER A 82 2.40 11.89 -8.67
N PRO A 83 2.81 12.28 -7.43
CA PRO A 83 1.83 12.58 -6.39
C PRO A 83 1.02 13.83 -6.74
N PRO A 84 -0.31 13.78 -6.59
CA PRO A 84 -1.18 14.91 -6.85
C PRO A 84 -0.94 16.06 -5.86
N LYS A 85 -1.27 17.28 -6.27
CA LYS A 85 -1.21 18.48 -5.41
C LYS A 85 -2.12 18.33 -4.18
N SER A 86 -3.33 17.83 -4.39
CA SER A 86 -4.29 17.58 -3.31
C SER A 86 -3.85 16.43 -2.42
N HIS A 87 -3.77 16.68 -1.11
CA HIS A 87 -3.54 15.64 -0.12
C HIS A 87 -4.67 14.61 -0.10
N ASP A 88 -5.91 15.05 -0.22
CA ASP A 88 -7.09 14.19 -0.14
C ASP A 88 -7.14 13.20 -1.31
N ARG A 89 -6.76 13.64 -2.52
CA ARG A 89 -6.65 12.75 -3.67
C ARG A 89 -5.56 11.72 -3.51
N LEU A 90 -4.41 12.12 -2.92
CA LEU A 90 -3.33 11.19 -2.63
C LEU A 90 -3.76 10.15 -1.57
N GLU A 91 -4.39 10.60 -0.49
CA GLU A 91 -4.90 9.71 0.56
C GLU A 91 -5.98 8.76 0.02
N TRP A 92 -6.87 9.26 -0.82
CA TRP A 92 -7.86 8.43 -1.50
C TRP A 92 -7.21 7.36 -2.40
N PHE A 93 -6.18 7.75 -3.17
CA PHE A 93 -5.43 6.80 -3.98
C PHE A 93 -4.80 5.70 -3.12
N ILE A 94 -4.14 6.05 -2.01
CA ILE A 94 -3.56 5.08 -1.08
C ILE A 94 -4.63 4.14 -0.51
N GLU A 95 -5.75 4.70 -0.07
CA GLU A 95 -6.89 3.92 0.43
C GLU A 95 -7.36 2.88 -0.58
N LYS A 96 -7.63 3.31 -1.81
CA LYS A 96 -8.11 2.39 -2.85
C LYS A 96 -7.04 1.38 -3.29
N SER A 97 -5.77 1.77 -3.31
CA SER A 97 -4.67 0.85 -3.60
C SER A 97 -4.60 -0.29 -2.57
N VAL A 98 -4.76 0.02 -1.29
CA VAL A 98 -4.80 -1.00 -0.22
C VAL A 98 -6.05 -1.89 -0.34
N GLU A 99 -7.23 -1.30 -0.55
CA GLU A 99 -8.49 -2.04 -0.71
C GLU A 99 -8.45 -3.02 -1.89
N ILE A 100 -7.85 -2.62 -3.02
CA ILE A 100 -7.68 -3.45 -4.22
C ILE A 100 -6.61 -4.52 -3.99
N GLY A 101 -5.61 -4.24 -3.14
CA GLY A 101 -4.51 -5.14 -2.83
C GLY A 101 -3.29 -4.94 -3.73
N ILE A 102 -2.94 -3.69 -4.04
CA ILE A 102 -1.66 -3.32 -4.70
C ILE A 102 -0.50 -3.68 -3.77
N GLN A 103 0.58 -4.27 -4.31
CA GLN A 103 1.71 -4.75 -3.52
C GLN A 103 2.80 -3.71 -3.31
N GLU A 104 3.01 -2.81 -4.28
CA GLU A 104 4.08 -1.81 -4.17
C GLU A 104 3.65 -0.46 -4.76
N ILE A 105 4.00 0.63 -4.09
CA ILE A 105 3.74 1.99 -4.52
C ILE A 105 5.03 2.79 -4.41
N SER A 106 5.44 3.43 -5.52
CA SER A 106 6.55 4.38 -5.56
C SER A 106 6.06 5.75 -5.97
N PHE A 107 6.58 6.78 -5.34
CA PHE A 107 6.27 8.15 -5.73
C PHE A 107 7.31 8.64 -6.73
N ILE A 108 6.84 9.22 -7.83
CA ILE A 108 7.68 9.60 -8.96
C ILE A 108 7.85 11.10 -9.01
N LEU A 109 9.11 11.53 -9.05
CA LEU A 109 9.46 12.91 -9.31
C LEU A 109 9.66 13.09 -10.82
N THR A 110 8.81 13.92 -11.43
CA THR A 110 8.95 14.39 -12.82
C THR A 110 9.34 15.86 -12.83
N GLU A 111 9.79 16.38 -13.97
CA GLU A 111 10.18 17.80 -14.11
C GLU A 111 9.04 18.76 -13.74
N ASN A 112 7.79 18.37 -14.02
CA ASN A 112 6.60 19.17 -13.75
C ASN A 112 5.85 18.72 -12.49
N SER A 113 6.47 17.90 -11.64
CA SER A 113 5.85 17.50 -10.37
C SER A 113 5.59 18.72 -9.48
N GLU A 114 4.34 18.97 -9.16
CA GLU A 114 3.95 20.05 -8.25
C GLU A 114 4.39 19.78 -6.81
N ARG A 115 4.47 18.51 -6.45
CA ARG A 115 4.87 18.07 -5.12
C ARG A 115 6.22 17.37 -5.19
N LYS A 116 7.21 17.97 -4.53
CA LYS A 116 8.60 17.46 -4.49
C LYS A 116 8.94 16.67 -3.23
N ASN A 117 8.04 16.64 -2.25
CA ASN A 117 8.23 15.94 -0.98
C ASN A 117 6.94 15.26 -0.53
N ILE A 118 7.09 14.10 0.10
CA ILE A 118 5.98 13.32 0.68
C ILE A 118 6.27 13.04 2.15
N LYS A 119 5.24 13.17 2.97
CA LYS A 119 5.30 12.76 4.37
C LYS A 119 4.97 11.26 4.46
N LEU A 120 5.97 10.38 4.26
CA LEU A 120 5.78 8.92 4.25
C LEU A 120 5.03 8.40 5.48
N ASN A 121 5.34 8.93 6.67
CA ASN A 121 4.64 8.52 7.90
C ASN A 121 3.12 8.76 7.83
N ARG A 122 2.68 9.85 7.19
CA ARG A 122 1.25 10.14 7.00
C ARG A 122 0.62 9.15 6.02
N ILE A 123 1.32 8.85 4.93
CA ILE A 123 0.89 7.87 3.93
C ILE A 123 0.78 6.48 4.54
N LEU A 124 1.79 6.05 5.30
CA LEU A 124 1.80 4.76 5.98
C LEU A 124 0.64 4.64 6.98
N LYS A 125 0.39 5.68 7.79
CA LYS A 125 -0.77 5.71 8.69
C LYS A 125 -2.10 5.56 7.94
N ARG A 126 -2.23 6.21 6.78
CA ARG A 126 -3.43 6.07 5.94
C ARG A 126 -3.57 4.64 5.41
N ALA A 127 -2.47 4.04 4.92
CA ALA A 127 -2.46 2.67 4.43
C ALA A 127 -2.84 1.66 5.54
N ILE A 128 -2.28 1.80 6.75
CA ILE A 128 -2.63 0.96 7.90
C ILE A 128 -4.12 1.09 8.26
N SER A 129 -4.63 2.32 8.32
CA SER A 129 -6.06 2.57 8.59
C SER A 129 -6.95 1.90 7.54
N SER A 130 -6.61 2.04 6.26
CA SER A 130 -7.33 1.43 5.16
C SER A 130 -7.28 -0.11 5.19
N MET A 131 -6.11 -0.68 5.49
CA MET A 131 -5.94 -2.13 5.65
C MET A 131 -6.87 -2.66 6.75
N LYS A 132 -6.89 -2.03 7.92
CA LYS A 132 -7.75 -2.42 9.04
C LYS A 132 -9.23 -2.31 8.68
N GLN A 133 -9.64 -1.20 8.04
CA GLN A 133 -11.03 -0.95 7.66
C GLN A 133 -11.53 -1.94 6.60
N SER A 134 -10.67 -2.31 5.64
CA SER A 134 -11.02 -3.25 4.56
C SER A 134 -10.77 -4.72 4.92
N LEU A 135 -10.43 -5.01 6.18
CA LEU A 135 -10.13 -6.35 6.70
C LEU A 135 -9.07 -7.09 5.87
N LYS A 136 -8.06 -6.35 5.41
CA LYS A 136 -6.90 -6.89 4.72
C LYS A 136 -5.78 -7.21 5.71
N THR A 137 -4.88 -8.10 5.33
CA THR A 137 -3.74 -8.52 6.14
C THR A 137 -2.39 -8.15 5.50
N TYR A 138 -2.42 -7.61 4.28
CA TYR A 138 -1.24 -7.15 3.55
C TYR A 138 -1.24 -5.64 3.40
N LEU A 139 -0.12 -5.01 3.73
CA LEU A 139 0.18 -3.62 3.39
C LEU A 139 1.02 -3.56 2.12
N PRO A 140 0.77 -2.61 1.23
CA PRO A 140 1.70 -2.35 0.14
C PRO A 140 3.04 -1.86 0.69
N LYS A 141 4.12 -2.25 0.04
CA LYS A 141 5.42 -1.61 0.23
C LYS A 141 5.33 -0.18 -0.32
N ILE A 142 5.58 0.81 0.52
CA ILE A 142 5.52 2.22 0.13
C ILE A 142 6.94 2.78 0.09
N ASN A 143 7.39 3.14 -1.10
CA ASN A 143 8.71 3.69 -1.35
C ASN A 143 8.69 5.22 -1.32
N ASP A 144 9.84 5.81 -1.05
CA ASP A 144 10.04 7.26 -1.13
C ASP A 144 10.05 7.74 -2.59
N MET A 145 10.21 9.06 -2.77
CA MET A 145 10.26 9.66 -4.09
C MET A 145 11.55 9.27 -4.82
N VAL A 146 11.37 8.83 -6.06
CA VAL A 146 12.46 8.52 -6.99
C VAL A 146 12.24 9.24 -8.32
N SER A 147 13.30 9.46 -9.11
CA SER A 147 13.13 9.99 -10.46
C SER A 147 12.37 8.99 -11.35
N ALA A 148 11.63 9.47 -12.34
CA ALA A 148 10.96 8.60 -13.31
C ALA A 148 11.94 7.66 -14.01
N LYS A 149 13.16 8.16 -14.32
CA LYS A 149 14.23 7.36 -14.93
C LYS A 149 14.68 6.23 -14.02
N ASP A 150 14.98 6.52 -12.75
CA ASP A 150 15.42 5.51 -11.79
C ASP A 150 14.32 4.47 -11.54
N PHE A 151 13.05 4.91 -11.45
CA PHE A 151 11.93 4.00 -11.33
C PHE A 151 11.86 2.99 -12.48
N ILE A 152 11.92 3.47 -13.72
CA ILE A 152 11.85 2.64 -14.93
C ILE A 152 13.03 1.65 -15.01
N VAL A 153 14.23 2.11 -14.68
CA VAL A 153 15.44 1.28 -14.71
C VAL A 153 15.41 0.20 -13.63
N ASN A 154 14.97 0.55 -12.43
CA ASN A 154 14.99 -0.34 -11.27
C ASN A 154 13.73 -1.22 -11.14
N CYS A 155 12.69 -0.97 -11.94
CA CYS A 155 11.48 -1.78 -11.94
C CYS A 155 11.78 -3.17 -12.51
N SER A 156 11.63 -4.21 -11.69
CA SER A 156 11.93 -5.61 -12.03
C SER A 156 10.73 -6.40 -12.55
N ASN A 157 9.52 -5.79 -12.56
CA ASN A 157 8.30 -6.47 -13.02
C ASN A 157 8.40 -6.87 -14.51
N ASN A 158 7.77 -8.00 -14.84
CA ASN A 158 7.82 -8.58 -16.18
C ASN A 158 7.15 -7.69 -17.23
N GLU A 159 6.03 -7.10 -16.90
CA GLU A 159 5.28 -6.21 -17.80
C GLU A 159 5.24 -4.79 -17.25
N LYS A 160 5.55 -3.83 -18.11
CA LYS A 160 5.65 -2.42 -17.76
C LYS A 160 4.73 -1.58 -18.62
N PHE A 161 3.89 -0.80 -17.98
CA PHE A 161 2.87 0.02 -18.63
C PHE A 161 3.03 1.48 -18.22
N ILE A 162 2.70 2.39 -19.13
CA ILE A 162 2.55 3.81 -18.85
C ILE A 162 1.09 4.20 -19.12
N ALA A 163 0.46 4.80 -18.12
CA ALA A 163 -0.83 5.46 -18.31
C ALA A 163 -0.58 6.83 -18.96
N TYR A 164 -0.97 6.97 -20.21
CA TYR A 164 -0.76 8.15 -21.03
C TYR A 164 -2.01 8.47 -21.84
N LEU A 165 -2.36 9.75 -21.98
CA LEU A 165 -3.43 10.21 -22.86
C LEU A 165 -2.86 10.48 -24.26
N SER A 166 -3.29 9.73 -25.28
CA SER A 166 -2.93 9.96 -26.68
C SER A 166 -4.18 10.12 -27.54
N GLU A 167 -4.12 10.95 -28.57
CA GLU A 167 -5.21 11.10 -29.51
C GLU A 167 -5.24 9.96 -30.56
N ASP A 168 -4.12 9.25 -30.74
CA ASP A 168 -3.94 8.39 -31.91
C ASP A 168 -4.07 6.88 -31.69
N GLU A 169 -3.99 6.34 -30.48
CA GLU A 169 -4.10 4.90 -30.26
C GLU A 169 -4.75 4.55 -28.91
N ASN A 170 -5.93 3.96 -28.99
CA ASN A 170 -6.67 3.44 -27.84
C ASN A 170 -6.38 1.95 -27.61
N GLN A 171 -5.21 1.62 -27.07
CA GLN A 171 -4.98 0.25 -26.58
C GLN A 171 -5.43 0.14 -25.13
N HIS A 172 -6.42 -0.68 -24.88
CA HIS A 172 -6.94 -0.91 -23.54
C HIS A 172 -5.99 -1.83 -22.75
N LEU A 173 -5.60 -1.46 -21.53
CA LEU A 173 -4.68 -2.22 -20.67
C LEU A 173 -5.05 -3.72 -20.60
N LEU A 174 -6.34 -4.05 -20.45
CA LEU A 174 -6.82 -5.42 -20.37
C LEU A 174 -6.58 -6.27 -21.64
N LYS A 175 -6.38 -5.62 -22.81
CA LYS A 175 -6.10 -6.37 -24.06
C LYS A 175 -4.63 -6.68 -24.22
N SER A 176 -3.78 -6.03 -23.48
CA SER A 176 -2.33 -6.05 -23.66
C SER A 176 -1.59 -6.65 -22.48
N ALA A 177 -2.19 -6.62 -21.28
CA ALA A 177 -1.66 -7.31 -20.13
C ALA A 177 -1.78 -8.83 -20.35
N SER A 178 -0.66 -9.54 -20.21
CA SER A 178 -0.67 -11.00 -20.22
C SER A 178 -1.16 -11.54 -18.86
N ALA A 179 -1.48 -12.83 -18.81
CA ALA A 179 -1.92 -13.47 -17.56
C ALA A 179 -0.76 -13.75 -16.56
N GLN A 180 0.41 -13.11 -16.71
CA GLN A 180 1.58 -13.37 -15.84
C GLN A 180 1.46 -12.76 -14.43
N ASN A 181 0.48 -11.87 -14.22
CA ASN A 181 0.18 -11.28 -12.92
C ASN A 181 1.34 -10.51 -12.26
N ASP A 182 2.26 -9.95 -13.05
CA ASP A 182 3.43 -9.22 -12.56
C ASP A 182 3.63 -7.93 -13.37
N TYR A 183 3.06 -6.83 -12.86
CA TYR A 183 2.89 -5.59 -13.59
C TYR A 183 3.53 -4.41 -12.88
N CYS A 184 4.17 -3.52 -13.65
CA CYS A 184 4.56 -2.19 -13.23
C CYS A 184 3.75 -1.16 -14.04
N ILE A 185 3.08 -0.25 -13.35
CA ILE A 185 2.25 0.78 -13.99
C ILE A 185 2.74 2.14 -13.55
N LEU A 186 3.19 2.94 -14.52
CA LEU A 186 3.61 4.32 -14.30
C LEU A 186 2.47 5.27 -14.64
N MET A 187 2.10 6.13 -13.69
CA MET A 187 0.98 7.07 -13.80
C MET A 187 1.44 8.50 -13.52
N ASP A 188 1.12 9.44 -14.42
CA ASP A 188 1.28 10.88 -14.18
C ASP A 188 -0.05 11.60 -14.40
N GLN A 189 -0.29 12.66 -13.63
CA GLN A 189 -1.49 13.48 -13.75
C GLN A 189 -1.45 14.46 -14.91
N ARG A 190 -0.29 14.68 -15.49
CA ARG A 190 -0.07 15.60 -16.62
C ARG A 190 0.79 14.87 -17.63
N GLU A 191 0.59 15.11 -18.89
CA GLU A 191 1.26 14.57 -20.08
C GLU A 191 2.81 14.71 -20.07
N THR A 192 3.41 14.78 -18.89
CA THR A 192 4.81 15.13 -18.63
C THR A 192 5.79 14.05 -19.06
N PHE A 193 5.32 12.81 -19.25
CA PHE A 193 6.16 11.74 -19.79
C PHE A 193 6.55 11.93 -21.27
N LEU A 194 5.94 12.89 -21.97
CA LEU A 194 6.31 13.26 -23.35
C LEU A 194 7.80 13.65 -23.52
N HIS A 195 8.45 14.10 -22.44
CA HIS A 195 9.85 14.50 -22.46
C HIS A 195 10.85 13.39 -22.07
N LEU A 196 10.36 12.27 -21.52
CA LEU A 196 11.18 11.07 -21.42
C LEU A 196 11.44 10.60 -22.84
N LYS A 197 12.70 10.77 -23.32
CA LYS A 197 13.06 10.37 -24.68
C LYS A 197 12.61 8.92 -24.89
N LEU A 198 11.80 8.67 -25.90
CA LEU A 198 11.29 7.33 -26.29
C LEU A 198 12.39 6.24 -26.36
N ARG A 199 13.67 6.64 -26.45
CA ARG A 199 14.82 5.74 -26.39
C ARG A 199 15.01 5.03 -25.06
N ASP A 200 14.58 5.65 -23.95
CA ASP A 200 14.72 5.08 -22.59
C ASP A 200 13.53 4.15 -22.25
N LEU A 201 12.51 4.11 -23.11
CA LEU A 201 11.24 3.44 -22.92
C LEU A 201 11.08 2.18 -23.79
N LYS A 202 12.16 1.61 -24.34
CA LYS A 202 12.12 0.52 -25.32
C LYS A 202 11.32 -0.74 -24.92
N ASN A 203 10.97 -0.89 -23.66
CA ASN A 203 10.22 -2.04 -23.12
C ASN A 203 8.92 -1.64 -22.43
N LEU A 204 8.42 -0.42 -22.62
CA LEU A 204 7.17 0.04 -22.04
C LEU A 204 6.06 0.08 -23.10
N VAL A 205 4.95 -0.50 -22.78
CA VAL A 205 3.75 -0.44 -23.62
C VAL A 205 2.86 0.70 -23.12
N PHE A 206 2.46 1.59 -24.01
CA PHE A 206 1.66 2.78 -23.70
C PHE A 206 0.19 2.42 -23.68
N TYR A 207 -0.54 2.88 -22.67
CA TYR A 207 -1.99 2.68 -22.55
C TYR A 207 -2.72 3.91 -22.11
N LEU A 208 -3.93 4.05 -22.65
CA LEU A 208 -4.88 5.09 -22.36
C LEU A 208 -5.91 4.66 -21.33
N PHE A 209 -6.17 5.55 -20.37
CA PHE A 209 -7.40 5.54 -19.60
C PHE A 209 -8.33 6.65 -20.11
N HIS A 210 -9.56 6.29 -20.45
CA HIS A 210 -10.67 7.21 -20.62
C HIS A 210 -11.36 7.45 -19.28
#